data_b07455ffc04505e2b5b43524cc908f1a
#
_entry.id   b07455ffc04505e2b5b43524cc908f1a
#
_cell.length_a   1.000
_cell.length_b   1.000
_cell.length_c   1.000
_cell.angle_alpha   90.00
_cell.angle_beta   90.00
_cell.angle_gamma   90.00
#
_symmetry.space_group_name_H-M   'P 1'
#
loop_
_entity.id
_entity.type
_entity.pdbx_description
1 polymer ?
#
loop_
_entity_poly.entity_id
_entity_poly.type
_entity_poly.pdbx_seq_one_letter_code
_entity_poly.pdbx_strand_id
1 'polypeptide(L)'
;HRYIGCRTDEPLCPEGIAQLQNRHYPPVSRVFVSPMRRCVETANLLYPGVPQTIIGSFRECDFGDFENKNYAELNGRADYQAWIDSGGELPFPHGESRAQFAARCATAFEQIRQQDEDCAVVAHGGTLMAIMEKFAVPEGGYFDFQAGNGEGFVMEADGRYARIAIK
;
A
#
# COMPACT_ATOMS: atom_id res chain seq x y z
N HIS A 1 -5.32 8.10 14.06
CA HIS A 1 -5.12 7.80 12.64
C HIS A 1 -5.98 8.71 11.77
N ARG A 2 -5.40 9.19 10.66
CA ARG A 2 -6.08 9.93 9.60
C ARG A 2 -6.15 9.07 8.34
N TYR A 3 -7.15 9.31 7.49
CA TYR A 3 -7.20 8.76 6.14
C TYR A 3 -6.19 9.51 5.25
N ILE A 4 -4.99 8.97 5.11
CA ILE A 4 -3.94 9.55 4.27
C ILE A 4 -3.86 8.73 2.99
N GLY A 5 -4.42 9.26 1.93
CA GLY A 5 -4.52 8.62 0.64
C GLY A 5 -3.68 9.27 -0.45
N CYS A 6 -4.17 9.20 -1.68
CA CYS A 6 -3.44 9.69 -2.85
C CYS A 6 -3.48 11.21 -3.02
N ARG A 7 -4.32 11.92 -2.27
CA ARG A 7 -4.39 13.40 -2.33
C ARG A 7 -3.40 14.07 -1.40
N THR A 8 -2.71 13.32 -0.53
CA THR A 8 -1.72 13.82 0.40
C THR A 8 -0.35 13.27 0.01
N ASP A 9 0.53 14.12 -0.48
CA ASP A 9 1.86 13.76 -0.98
C ASP A 9 2.97 14.36 -0.14
N GLU A 10 3.02 13.97 1.13
CA GLU A 10 4.05 14.40 2.08
C GLU A 10 5.30 13.54 2.00
N PRO A 11 6.49 14.11 2.30
CA PRO A 11 7.73 13.35 2.42
C PRO A 11 7.74 12.48 3.66
N LEU A 12 8.73 11.60 3.76
CA LEU A 12 9.01 10.87 5.00
C LEU A 12 9.39 11.86 6.12
N CYS A 13 8.90 11.59 7.33
CA CYS A 13 9.37 12.31 8.51
C CYS A 13 10.70 11.72 9.01
N PRO A 14 11.48 12.49 9.80
CA PRO A 14 12.77 12.03 10.34
C PRO A 14 12.67 10.69 11.10
N GLU A 15 11.61 10.49 11.86
CA GLU A 15 11.35 9.26 12.62
C GLU A 15 11.13 8.07 11.69
N GLY A 16 10.38 8.26 10.60
CA GLY A 16 10.15 7.25 9.57
C GLY A 16 11.46 6.85 8.87
N ILE A 17 12.30 7.82 8.53
CA ILE A 17 13.62 7.58 7.94
C ILE A 17 14.49 6.76 8.89
N ALA A 18 14.55 7.13 10.17
CA ALA A 18 15.34 6.42 11.18
C ALA A 18 14.87 4.97 11.37
N GLN A 19 13.56 4.73 11.35
CA GLN A 19 12.99 3.38 11.42
C GLN A 19 13.42 2.51 10.24
N LEU A 20 13.39 3.05 9.01
CA LEU A 20 13.75 2.31 7.80
C LEU A 20 15.25 1.98 7.75
N GLN A 21 16.12 2.86 8.21
CA GLN A 21 17.57 2.67 8.20
C GLN A 21 18.04 1.50 9.08
N ASN A 22 17.26 1.11 10.06
CA ASN A 22 17.57 0.00 10.98
C ASN A 22 16.95 -1.33 10.55
N ARG A 23 16.34 -1.41 9.38
CA ARG A 23 15.68 -2.62 8.88
C ARG A 23 16.45 -3.22 7.71
N HIS A 24 16.35 -4.54 7.59
CA HIS A 24 16.95 -5.30 6.50
C HIS A 24 15.88 -5.93 5.64
N TYR A 25 16.00 -5.74 4.33
CA TYR A 25 15.10 -6.28 3.33
C TYR A 25 15.86 -7.20 2.38
N PRO A 26 15.18 -8.19 1.77
CA PRO A 26 15.80 -9.04 0.76
C PRO A 26 16.37 -8.22 -0.40
N PRO A 27 17.54 -8.57 -0.94
CA PRO A 27 18.11 -7.90 -2.11
C PRO A 27 17.23 -8.18 -3.35
N VAL A 28 17.11 -7.19 -4.22
CA VAL A 28 16.34 -7.29 -5.46
C VAL A 28 17.10 -6.62 -6.61
N SER A 29 16.77 -7.00 -7.85
CA SER A 29 17.35 -6.42 -9.06
C SER A 29 16.55 -5.21 -9.58
N ARG A 30 15.31 -5.04 -9.16
CA ARG A 30 14.39 -3.97 -9.60
C ARG A 30 13.40 -3.59 -8.52
N VAL A 31 13.01 -2.33 -8.52
CA VAL A 31 11.97 -1.80 -7.63
C VAL A 31 10.84 -1.22 -8.45
N PHE A 32 9.61 -1.63 -8.16
CA PHE A 32 8.38 -1.00 -8.62
C PHE A 32 7.81 -0.15 -7.50
N VAL A 33 7.54 1.11 -7.75
CA VAL A 33 7.24 2.07 -6.69
C VAL A 33 6.00 2.89 -7.00
N SER A 34 5.18 3.14 -5.97
CA SER A 34 4.11 4.13 -6.03
C SER A 34 4.68 5.52 -6.35
N PRO A 35 3.98 6.35 -7.14
CA PRO A 35 4.43 7.69 -7.46
C PRO A 35 4.46 8.64 -6.26
N MET A 36 3.86 8.26 -5.12
CA MET A 36 3.80 9.11 -3.95
C MET A 36 5.21 9.34 -3.37
N ARG A 37 5.49 10.57 -3.00
CA ARG A 37 6.82 11.01 -2.53
C ARG A 37 7.38 10.13 -1.41
N ARG A 38 6.56 9.80 -0.42
CA ARG A 38 6.95 8.93 0.70
C ARG A 38 7.40 7.53 0.25
N CYS A 39 6.83 7.00 -0.82
CA CYS A 39 7.23 5.69 -1.37
C CYS A 39 8.53 5.79 -2.16
N VAL A 40 8.70 6.82 -2.97
CA VAL A 40 9.94 7.05 -3.73
C VAL A 40 11.12 7.25 -2.79
N GLU A 41 10.95 8.05 -1.74
CA GLU A 41 11.97 8.26 -0.70
C GLU A 41 12.29 6.95 0.05
N THR A 42 11.27 6.16 0.39
CA THR A 42 11.46 4.83 0.98
C THR A 42 12.28 3.92 0.06
N ALA A 43 11.91 3.82 -1.22
CA ALA A 43 12.63 3.00 -2.18
C ALA A 43 14.10 3.41 -2.33
N ASN A 44 14.38 4.70 -2.33
CA ASN A 44 15.76 5.22 -2.37
C ASN A 44 16.58 4.85 -1.13
N LEU A 45 15.94 4.83 0.04
CA LEU A 45 16.60 4.45 1.30
C LEU A 45 16.88 2.94 1.37
N LEU A 46 15.90 2.11 0.96
CA LEU A 46 15.99 0.66 1.09
C LEU A 46 16.85 0.02 -0.02
N TYR A 47 16.79 0.56 -1.22
CA TYR A 47 17.40 -0.02 -2.42
C TYR A 47 18.21 1.03 -3.21
N PRO A 48 19.26 1.62 -2.58
CA PRO A 48 20.07 2.63 -3.25
C PRO A 48 20.76 2.02 -4.49
N GLY A 49 20.66 2.72 -5.62
CA GLY A 49 21.28 2.30 -6.88
C GLY A 49 20.54 1.19 -7.64
N VAL A 50 19.45 0.64 -7.11
CA VAL A 50 18.62 -0.34 -7.83
C VAL A 50 17.68 0.40 -8.77
N PRO A 51 17.50 -0.05 -10.04
CA PRO A 51 16.59 0.57 -10.99
C PRO A 51 15.15 0.60 -10.47
N GLN A 52 14.50 1.76 -10.57
CA GLN A 52 13.13 1.98 -10.12
C GLN A 52 12.21 2.23 -11.30
N THR A 53 11.01 1.67 -11.25
CA THR A 53 9.92 1.94 -12.18
C THR A 53 8.71 2.44 -11.40
N ILE A 54 8.21 3.63 -11.75
CA ILE A 54 7.03 4.20 -11.12
C ILE A 54 5.77 3.55 -11.70
N ILE A 55 4.91 3.05 -10.82
CA ILE A 55 3.64 2.44 -11.16
C ILE A 55 2.51 3.30 -10.60
N GLY A 56 1.87 4.09 -11.44
CA GLY A 56 0.79 5.00 -11.03
C GLY A 56 -0.38 4.29 -10.34
N SER A 57 -0.67 3.06 -10.75
CA SER A 57 -1.72 2.23 -10.14
C SER A 57 -1.44 1.79 -8.71
N PHE A 58 -0.22 1.95 -8.21
CA PHE A 58 0.13 1.63 -6.82
C PHE A 58 -0.05 2.80 -5.85
N ARG A 59 -0.51 3.96 -6.31
CA ARG A 59 -0.86 5.05 -5.39
C ARG A 59 -1.90 4.57 -4.38
N GLU A 60 -1.89 5.17 -3.18
CA GLU A 60 -2.88 4.84 -2.15
C GLU A 60 -4.30 5.17 -2.62
N CYS A 61 -5.29 4.64 -1.94
CA CYS A 61 -6.70 4.87 -2.20
C CYS A 61 -7.03 6.37 -2.23
N ASP A 62 -7.92 6.75 -3.14
CA ASP A 62 -8.52 8.08 -3.13
C ASP A 62 -9.67 8.10 -2.10
N PHE A 63 -9.38 8.63 -0.92
CA PHE A 63 -10.35 8.73 0.17
C PHE A 63 -11.35 9.89 -0.01
N GLY A 64 -11.29 10.59 -1.14
CA GLY A 64 -12.25 11.65 -1.45
C GLY A 64 -12.36 12.69 -0.34
N ASP A 65 -13.59 12.95 0.10
CA ASP A 65 -13.88 13.95 1.14
C ASP A 65 -13.41 13.51 2.54
N PHE A 66 -12.99 12.26 2.72
CA PHE A 66 -12.43 11.79 3.99
C PHE A 66 -10.92 11.97 4.08
N GLU A 67 -10.28 12.40 3.00
CA GLU A 67 -8.83 12.63 2.95
C GLU A 67 -8.38 13.55 4.08
N ASN A 68 -7.31 13.15 4.75
CA ASN A 68 -6.69 13.87 5.86
C ASN A 68 -7.61 14.14 7.07
N LYS A 69 -8.68 13.38 7.21
CA LYS A 69 -9.60 13.45 8.36
C LYS A 69 -9.48 12.20 9.24
N ASN A 70 -9.74 12.37 10.51
CA ASN A 70 -9.81 11.28 11.47
C ASN A 70 -11.25 10.97 11.87
N TYR A 71 -11.44 9.92 12.66
CA TYR A 71 -12.75 9.51 13.16
C TYR A 71 -13.51 10.63 13.85
N ALA A 72 -12.84 11.43 14.69
CA ALA A 72 -13.51 12.49 15.44
C ALA A 72 -14.04 13.60 14.53
N GLU A 73 -13.33 13.91 13.45
CA GLU A 73 -13.72 14.91 12.45
C GLU A 73 -14.84 14.41 11.51
N LEU A 74 -14.94 13.11 11.32
CA LEU A 74 -15.95 12.47 10.46
C LEU A 74 -17.21 12.07 11.23
N ASN A 75 -17.10 11.88 12.54
CA ASN A 75 -18.21 11.44 13.38
C ASN A 75 -19.39 12.43 13.31
N GLY A 76 -20.60 11.90 13.15
CA GLY A 76 -21.81 12.71 13.01
C GLY A 76 -22.13 13.14 11.56
N ARG A 77 -21.26 12.89 10.61
CA ARG A 77 -21.54 13.12 9.19
C ARG A 77 -22.42 12.00 8.64
N ALA A 78 -23.47 12.36 7.90
CA ALA A 78 -24.38 11.37 7.30
C ALA A 78 -23.71 10.48 6.26
N ASP A 79 -22.80 11.01 5.44
CA ASP A 79 -22.03 10.29 4.44
C ASP A 79 -21.05 9.30 5.07
N TYR A 80 -20.42 9.68 6.19
CA TYR A 80 -19.54 8.79 6.93
C TYR A 80 -20.32 7.64 7.60
N GLN A 81 -21.48 7.93 8.17
CA GLN A 81 -22.34 6.90 8.76
C GLN A 81 -22.82 5.92 7.69
N ALA A 82 -23.26 6.41 6.53
CA ALA A 82 -23.65 5.55 5.42
C ALA A 82 -22.52 4.65 4.93
N TRP A 83 -21.29 5.18 4.87
CA TRP A 83 -20.11 4.40 4.52
C TRP A 83 -19.82 3.30 5.55
N ILE A 84 -19.89 3.61 6.85
CA ILE A 84 -19.75 2.62 7.92
C ILE A 84 -20.85 1.55 7.86
N ASP A 85 -22.10 1.95 7.70
CA ASP A 85 -23.25 1.04 7.63
C ASP A 85 -23.17 0.07 6.43
N SER A 86 -22.49 0.48 5.37
CA SER A 86 -22.19 -0.39 4.22
C SER A 86 -21.04 -1.38 4.47
N GLY A 87 -20.40 -1.34 5.63
CA GLY A 87 -19.18 -2.12 5.88
C GLY A 87 -17.98 -1.66 5.07
N GLY A 88 -17.96 -0.40 4.63
CA GLY A 88 -16.89 0.18 3.79
C GLY A 88 -16.99 -0.19 2.31
N GLU A 89 -18.14 -0.71 1.86
CA GLU A 89 -18.36 -1.10 0.46
C GLU A 89 -18.73 0.08 -0.44
N LEU A 90 -19.35 1.11 0.10
CA LEU A 90 -19.64 2.33 -0.66
C LEU A 90 -18.35 3.04 -1.07
N PRO A 91 -18.33 3.71 -2.23
CA PRO A 91 -17.25 4.61 -2.57
C PRO A 91 -17.08 5.70 -1.50
N PHE A 92 -15.83 6.11 -1.26
CA PHE A 92 -15.59 7.35 -0.53
C PHE A 92 -16.23 8.51 -1.30
N PRO A 93 -16.92 9.44 -0.63
CA PRO A 93 -17.53 10.58 -1.32
C PRO A 93 -16.49 11.34 -2.16
N HIS A 94 -16.74 11.46 -3.47
CA HIS A 94 -15.80 12.03 -4.45
C HIS A 94 -14.43 11.32 -4.55
N GLY A 95 -14.40 10.04 -4.18
CA GLY A 95 -13.20 9.19 -4.23
C GLY A 95 -13.46 7.83 -4.85
N GLU A 96 -12.61 6.87 -4.54
CA GLU A 96 -12.70 5.48 -5.01
C GLU A 96 -13.55 4.62 -4.07
N SER A 97 -14.09 3.53 -4.60
CA SER A 97 -14.52 2.39 -3.79
C SER A 97 -13.32 1.48 -3.48
N ARG A 98 -13.43 0.67 -2.42
CA ARG A 98 -12.43 -0.36 -2.12
C ARG A 98 -12.25 -1.34 -3.30
N ALA A 99 -13.33 -1.71 -3.95
CA ALA A 99 -13.28 -2.61 -5.11
C ALA A 99 -12.52 -2.01 -6.30
N GLN A 100 -12.73 -0.73 -6.62
CA GLN A 100 -11.98 -0.04 -7.67
C GLN A 100 -10.49 0.06 -7.36
N PHE A 101 -10.18 0.43 -6.13
CA PHE A 101 -8.81 0.50 -5.63
C PHE A 101 -8.10 -0.86 -5.72
N ALA A 102 -8.73 -1.92 -5.19
CA ALA A 102 -8.17 -3.27 -5.20
C ALA A 102 -7.96 -3.79 -6.62
N ALA A 103 -8.90 -3.54 -7.53
CA ALA A 103 -8.80 -3.97 -8.92
C ALA A 103 -7.60 -3.33 -9.65
N ARG A 104 -7.37 -2.02 -9.49
CA ARG A 104 -6.23 -1.38 -10.16
C ARG A 104 -4.88 -1.83 -9.60
N CYS A 105 -4.79 -2.06 -8.29
CA CYS A 105 -3.59 -2.59 -7.66
C CYS A 105 -3.29 -4.03 -8.13
N ALA A 106 -4.30 -4.90 -8.14
CA ALA A 106 -4.17 -6.29 -8.56
C ALA A 106 -3.78 -6.40 -10.04
N THR A 107 -4.38 -5.61 -10.92
CA THR A 107 -4.06 -5.59 -12.35
C THR A 107 -2.61 -5.19 -12.60
N ALA A 108 -2.14 -4.15 -11.91
CA ALA A 108 -0.75 -3.71 -12.03
C ALA A 108 0.23 -4.76 -11.49
N PHE A 109 -0.08 -5.38 -10.37
CA PHE A 109 0.76 -6.42 -9.78
C PHE A 109 0.83 -7.68 -10.64
N GLU A 110 -0.26 -8.09 -11.28
CA GLU A 110 -0.26 -9.24 -12.20
C GLU A 110 0.73 -9.07 -13.34
N GLN A 111 0.88 -7.87 -13.87
CA GLN A 111 1.86 -7.58 -14.91
C GLN A 111 3.30 -7.67 -14.41
N ILE A 112 3.54 -7.31 -13.15
CA ILE A 112 4.86 -7.36 -12.53
C ILE A 112 5.26 -8.81 -12.21
N ARG A 113 4.36 -9.58 -11.61
CA ARG A 113 4.67 -10.96 -11.18
C ARG A 113 4.95 -11.92 -12.32
N GLN A 114 4.64 -11.54 -13.55
CA GLN A 114 4.97 -12.32 -14.75
C GLN A 114 6.44 -12.14 -15.18
N GLN A 115 7.16 -11.20 -14.59
CA GLN A 115 8.58 -10.98 -14.89
C GLN A 115 9.43 -11.99 -14.11
N ASP A 116 10.44 -12.53 -14.77
CA ASP A 116 11.33 -13.55 -14.22
C ASP A 116 12.53 -12.91 -13.49
N GLU A 117 12.25 -11.97 -12.58
CA GLU A 117 13.25 -11.26 -11.79
C GLU A 117 12.77 -11.05 -10.36
N ASP A 118 13.70 -11.16 -9.41
CA ASP A 118 13.44 -10.73 -8.03
C ASP A 118 13.25 -9.22 -7.99
N CYS A 119 12.08 -8.80 -7.56
CA CYS A 119 11.72 -7.39 -7.48
C CYS A 119 11.08 -7.03 -6.13
N ALA A 120 11.15 -5.76 -5.79
CA ALA A 120 10.40 -5.19 -4.67
C ALA A 120 9.27 -4.31 -5.19
N VAL A 121 8.18 -4.30 -4.46
CA VAL A 121 7.09 -3.32 -4.59
C VAL A 121 7.11 -2.44 -3.36
N VAL A 122 7.32 -1.15 -3.55
CA VAL A 122 7.28 -0.15 -2.47
C VAL A 122 6.04 0.71 -2.67
N ALA A 123 5.07 0.50 -1.80
CA ALA A 123 3.76 1.13 -1.93
C ALA A 123 3.15 1.43 -0.54
N HIS A 124 1.86 1.34 -0.42
CA HIS A 124 1.08 1.71 0.77
C HIS A 124 0.42 0.49 1.41
N GLY A 125 0.02 0.64 2.66
CA GLY A 125 -0.66 -0.43 3.40
C GLY A 125 -1.88 -0.96 2.65
N GLY A 126 -2.73 -0.08 2.14
CA GLY A 126 -3.90 -0.48 1.35
C GLY A 126 -3.53 -1.21 0.05
N THR A 127 -2.51 -0.73 -0.65
CA THR A 127 -2.01 -1.39 -1.87
C THR A 127 -1.52 -2.81 -1.57
N LEU A 128 -0.75 -2.99 -0.49
CA LEU A 128 -0.27 -4.31 -0.07
C LEU A 128 -1.43 -5.23 0.31
N MET A 129 -2.41 -4.74 1.08
CA MET A 129 -3.60 -5.52 1.44
C MET A 129 -4.39 -5.97 0.22
N ALA A 130 -4.57 -5.11 -0.78
CA ALA A 130 -5.27 -5.44 -2.01
C ALA A 130 -4.54 -6.51 -2.84
N ILE A 131 -3.22 -6.41 -2.95
CA ILE A 131 -2.40 -7.40 -3.65
C ILE A 131 -2.45 -8.75 -2.93
N MET A 132 -2.24 -8.74 -1.62
CA MET A 132 -2.21 -9.97 -0.82
C MET A 132 -3.55 -10.68 -0.80
N GLU A 133 -4.67 -9.97 -0.66
CA GLU A 133 -6.01 -10.54 -0.73
C GLU A 133 -6.24 -11.33 -2.03
N LYS A 134 -5.71 -10.82 -3.14
CA LYS A 134 -5.88 -11.44 -4.46
C LYS A 134 -4.95 -12.61 -4.72
N PHE A 135 -3.70 -12.55 -4.27
CA PHE A 135 -2.63 -13.44 -4.74
C PHE A 135 -2.03 -14.34 -3.66
N ALA A 136 -2.29 -14.09 -2.37
CA ALA A 136 -1.67 -14.85 -1.29
C ALA A 136 -2.17 -16.30 -1.22
N VAL A 137 -1.25 -17.21 -0.93
CA VAL A 137 -1.52 -18.62 -0.65
C VAL A 137 -0.85 -18.97 0.68
N PRO A 138 -1.61 -19.35 1.72
CA PRO A 138 -3.07 -19.52 1.76
C PRO A 138 -3.83 -18.18 1.63
N GLU A 139 -5.06 -18.26 1.15
CA GLU A 139 -5.95 -17.10 1.00
C GLU A 139 -6.26 -16.47 2.37
N GLY A 140 -6.52 -15.15 2.34
CA GLY A 140 -6.96 -14.39 3.50
C GLY A 140 -7.82 -13.21 3.09
N GLY A 141 -8.51 -12.60 4.05
CA GLY A 141 -9.28 -11.39 3.82
C GLY A 141 -8.38 -10.15 3.77
N TYR A 142 -8.89 -9.07 3.19
CA TYR A 142 -8.18 -7.80 3.03
C TYR A 142 -7.47 -7.34 4.31
N PHE A 143 -8.16 -7.34 5.45
CA PHE A 143 -7.62 -6.87 6.71
C PHE A 143 -6.65 -7.84 7.41
N ASP A 144 -6.58 -9.10 6.97
CA ASP A 144 -5.61 -10.06 7.50
C ASP A 144 -4.17 -9.69 7.10
N PHE A 145 -4.02 -8.90 6.04
CA PHE A 145 -2.75 -8.47 5.49
C PHE A 145 -2.34 -7.05 5.91
N GLN A 146 -2.87 -6.53 6.99
CA GLN A 146 -2.40 -5.25 7.52
C GLN A 146 -0.91 -5.31 7.86
N ALA A 147 -0.18 -4.29 7.45
CA ALA A 147 1.23 -4.10 7.73
C ALA A 147 1.47 -2.68 8.25
N GLY A 148 2.36 -2.54 9.22
CA GLY A 148 2.80 -1.24 9.70
C GLY A 148 3.78 -0.57 8.74
N ASN A 149 4.19 0.64 9.08
CA ASN A 149 5.16 1.39 8.28
C ASN A 149 6.49 0.62 8.16
N GLY A 150 6.94 0.41 6.94
CA GLY A 150 8.15 -0.35 6.64
C GLY A 150 8.02 -1.87 6.84
N GLU A 151 6.84 -2.37 7.14
CA GLU A 151 6.54 -3.80 7.15
C GLU A 151 6.05 -4.27 5.78
N GLY A 152 6.04 -5.57 5.56
CA GLY A 152 5.57 -6.14 4.31
C GLY A 152 5.70 -7.65 4.24
N PHE A 153 5.72 -8.16 3.05
CA PHE A 153 5.71 -9.59 2.75
C PHE A 153 6.76 -9.93 1.70
N VAL A 154 7.35 -11.11 1.84
CA VAL A 154 8.05 -11.79 0.75
C VAL A 154 7.06 -12.79 0.15
N MET A 155 6.86 -12.74 -1.16
CA MET A 155 5.94 -13.62 -1.88
C MET A 155 6.69 -14.37 -2.97
N GLU A 156 6.49 -15.67 -3.01
CA GLU A 156 6.96 -16.54 -4.09
C GLU A 156 6.05 -16.43 -5.33
N ALA A 157 6.54 -16.86 -6.47
CA ALA A 157 5.78 -16.82 -7.72
C ALA A 157 4.42 -17.54 -7.66
N ASP A 158 4.32 -18.58 -6.83
CA ASP A 158 3.08 -19.35 -6.61
C ASP A 158 2.13 -18.75 -5.58
N GLY A 159 2.49 -17.58 -5.00
CA GLY A 159 1.68 -16.87 -4.02
C GLY A 159 1.97 -17.20 -2.56
N ARG A 160 2.80 -18.22 -2.27
CA ARG A 160 3.26 -18.47 -0.89
C ARG A 160 3.99 -17.26 -0.37
N TYR A 161 3.80 -16.93 0.89
CA TYR A 161 4.33 -15.70 1.47
C TYR A 161 4.80 -15.90 2.91
N ALA A 162 5.65 -14.96 3.34
CA ALA A 162 6.01 -14.77 4.74
C ALA A 162 6.07 -13.27 5.04
N ARG A 163 5.76 -12.88 6.27
CA ARG A 163 5.99 -11.49 6.70
C ARG A 163 7.48 -11.21 6.76
N ILE A 164 7.88 -10.01 6.35
CA ILE A 164 9.27 -9.56 6.50
C ILE A 164 9.55 -9.45 8.00
N ALA A 165 10.57 -10.18 8.46
CA ALA A 165 10.99 -10.12 9.85
C ALA A 165 11.60 -8.75 10.14
N ILE A 166 11.03 -8.05 11.12
CA ILE A 166 11.59 -6.83 11.67
C ILE A 166 12.54 -7.24 12.79
N LYS A 167 13.81 -6.95 12.62
CA LYS A 167 14.81 -7.12 13.68
C LYS A 167 15.08 -5.78 14.33
#